data_09e433f3b2410afbf25c76a8596657f0
#
_entry.id   09e433f3b2410afbf25c76a8596657f0
#
_cell.length_a   1.000
_cell.length_b   1.000
_cell.length_c   1.000
_cell.angle_alpha   90.00
_cell.angle_beta   90.00
_cell.angle_gamma   90.00
#
_symmetry.space_group_name_H-M   'P 1'
#
loop_
_entity.id
_entity.type
_entity.pdbx_description
1 polymer ?
#
loop_
_entity_poly.entity_id
_entity_poly.type
_entity_poly.pdbx_seq_one_letter_code
_entity_poly.pdbx_strand_id
1 'polypeptide(L)'
;LSFLTFHDFEFGEDFFMSSEIIEEQQPAPDFTLPAVGSDAEIADGKLSLKDLKGHAVVLYFYPKDDTPGCTKEACSFRDANHEMQKRGVKVLGISLDDEASHEKFAEKYGLPFTLLADTDTSVSQAYGVYGEKNLYGKKYLGVSRVTFLLDKTGIVRKVWPKVKPDDHANEVLEAVEELHL
;
A
#
# COMPACT_ATOMS: atom_id res chain seq x y z
N LEU A 1 31.57 31.48 -44.89
CA LEU A 1 30.11 31.57 -44.64
C LEU A 1 29.57 30.17 -44.60
N SER A 2 29.48 29.59 -43.41
CA SER A 2 29.04 28.22 -43.19
C SER A 2 27.71 28.25 -42.45
N PHE A 3 26.67 27.76 -43.06
CA PHE A 3 25.36 27.55 -42.49
C PHE A 3 25.37 26.24 -41.72
N LEU A 4 25.22 26.32 -40.40
CA LEU A 4 24.93 25.18 -39.55
C LEU A 4 23.40 24.94 -39.55
N THR A 5 22.99 23.84 -40.13
CA THR A 5 21.63 23.31 -40.05
C THR A 5 21.43 22.66 -38.69
N PHE A 6 20.51 23.20 -37.93
CA PHE A 6 19.93 22.56 -36.75
C PHE A 6 19.17 21.31 -37.20
N HIS A 7 19.59 20.15 -36.75
CA HIS A 7 18.77 18.94 -36.82
C HIS A 7 17.85 18.94 -35.64
N ASP A 8 16.55 18.99 -35.91
CA ASP A 8 15.50 18.72 -34.97
C ASP A 8 15.65 17.30 -34.43
N PHE A 9 15.95 17.19 -33.16
CA PHE A 9 15.90 15.92 -32.43
C PHE A 9 14.46 15.73 -32.01
N GLU A 10 13.68 14.97 -32.79
CA GLU A 10 12.40 14.44 -32.34
C GLU A 10 12.65 13.47 -31.17
N PHE A 11 12.36 13.93 -29.97
CA PHE A 11 12.17 13.07 -28.80
C PHE A 11 10.86 12.29 -28.98
N GLY A 12 10.98 11.12 -29.55
CA GLY A 12 9.94 10.09 -29.41
C GLY A 12 10.00 9.55 -28.00
N GLU A 13 9.26 10.17 -27.09
CA GLU A 13 9.08 9.65 -25.75
C GLU A 13 8.02 8.54 -25.76
N ASP A 14 8.45 7.32 -26.05
CA ASP A 14 7.81 6.15 -25.46
C ASP A 14 8.30 6.02 -24.02
N PHE A 15 7.84 6.94 -23.17
CA PHE A 15 8.02 6.84 -21.73
C PHE A 15 7.06 5.77 -21.20
N PHE A 16 7.45 4.52 -21.37
CA PHE A 16 6.83 3.40 -20.68
C PHE A 16 7.23 3.53 -19.21
N MET A 17 6.43 4.26 -18.42
CA MET A 17 6.58 4.31 -16.97
C MET A 17 6.27 2.90 -16.42
N SER A 18 7.29 2.06 -16.33
CA SER A 18 7.29 1.05 -15.29
C SER A 18 7.39 1.84 -13.97
N SER A 19 6.27 1.98 -13.28
CA SER A 19 6.27 2.60 -11.96
C SER A 19 7.12 1.72 -11.04
N GLU A 20 8.31 2.19 -10.71
CA GLU A 20 9.17 1.52 -9.74
C GLU A 20 8.53 1.62 -8.36
N ILE A 21 8.66 0.57 -7.55
CA ILE A 21 8.21 0.58 -6.15
C ILE A 21 8.93 1.72 -5.43
N ILE A 22 8.18 2.50 -4.65
CA ILE A 22 8.73 3.59 -3.83
C ILE A 22 9.81 3.03 -2.92
N GLU A 23 10.96 3.68 -2.92
CA GLU A 23 12.13 3.27 -2.14
C GLU A 23 12.10 3.79 -0.69
N GLU A 24 12.90 3.16 0.15
CA GLU A 24 13.14 3.63 1.51
C GLU A 24 13.77 5.04 1.51
N GLN A 25 13.46 5.83 2.53
CA GLN A 25 13.86 7.23 2.72
C GLN A 25 13.17 8.22 1.75
N GLN A 26 12.23 7.78 0.94
CA GLN A 26 11.39 8.64 0.12
C GLN A 26 10.11 9.02 0.86
N PRO A 27 9.55 10.22 0.61
CA PRO A 27 8.23 10.56 1.10
C PRO A 27 7.18 9.66 0.43
N ALA A 28 6.27 9.11 1.24
CA ALA A 28 5.16 8.33 0.73
C ALA A 28 4.20 9.24 -0.04
N PRO A 29 3.77 8.88 -1.26
CA PRO A 29 2.75 9.61 -1.99
C PRO A 29 1.46 9.77 -1.17
N ASP A 30 0.95 10.99 -1.05
CA ASP A 30 -0.32 11.25 -0.36
C ASP A 30 -1.50 10.70 -1.17
N PHE A 31 -2.57 10.35 -0.48
CA PHE A 31 -3.79 9.87 -1.10
C PHE A 31 -5.00 10.18 -0.21
N THR A 32 -6.18 10.12 -0.82
CA THR A 32 -7.46 10.08 -0.13
C THR A 32 -8.30 8.98 -0.77
N LEU A 33 -8.66 7.95 0.00
CA LEU A 33 -9.40 6.79 -0.49
C LEU A 33 -10.66 6.54 0.35
N PRO A 34 -11.71 5.94 -0.26
CA PRO A 34 -12.81 5.38 0.49
C PRO A 34 -12.31 4.38 1.52
N ALA A 35 -12.85 4.43 2.73
CA ALA A 35 -12.35 3.71 3.89
C ALA A 35 -13.46 2.91 4.59
N VAL A 36 -13.13 1.69 4.95
CA VAL A 36 -13.96 0.81 5.77
C VAL A 36 -13.20 0.52 7.07
N GLY A 37 -13.72 0.99 8.18
CA GLY A 37 -13.08 0.84 9.49
C GLY A 37 -13.61 1.82 10.51
N SER A 38 -12.94 1.90 11.66
CA SER A 38 -13.34 2.74 12.80
C SER A 38 -12.27 3.74 13.23
N ASP A 39 -11.28 4.02 12.37
CA ASP A 39 -10.29 5.06 12.66
C ASP A 39 -10.95 6.43 12.82
N ALA A 40 -10.49 7.18 13.81
CA ALA A 40 -11.02 8.52 14.10
C ALA A 40 -10.76 9.54 12.99
N GLU A 41 -9.77 9.28 12.15
CA GLU A 41 -9.37 10.10 11.01
C GLU A 41 -10.23 9.86 9.76
N ILE A 42 -11.15 8.89 9.77
CA ILE A 42 -12.11 8.70 8.69
C ILE A 42 -13.13 9.84 8.73
N ALA A 43 -13.18 10.63 7.66
CA ALA A 43 -14.13 11.71 7.47
C ALA A 43 -14.92 11.49 6.16
N ASP A 44 -16.24 11.59 6.24
CA ASP A 44 -17.14 11.37 5.10
C ASP A 44 -16.89 10.04 4.34
N GLY A 45 -16.58 8.97 5.10
CA GLY A 45 -16.28 7.64 4.54
C GLY A 45 -14.94 7.53 3.82
N LYS A 46 -14.03 8.49 4.00
CA LYS A 46 -12.70 8.51 3.38
C LYS A 46 -11.62 8.74 4.42
N LEU A 47 -10.41 8.28 4.11
CA LEU A 47 -9.21 8.51 4.89
C LEU A 47 -8.12 9.08 3.99
N SER A 48 -7.46 10.15 4.45
CA SER A 48 -6.29 10.73 3.81
C SER A 48 -5.02 10.39 4.57
N LEU A 49 -3.97 10.00 3.86
CA LEU A 49 -2.69 9.66 4.50
C LEU A 49 -2.12 10.83 5.31
N LYS A 50 -2.27 12.06 4.82
CA LYS A 50 -1.81 13.28 5.52
C LYS A 50 -2.44 13.46 6.92
N ASP A 51 -3.66 12.94 7.13
CA ASP A 51 -4.36 13.08 8.41
C ASP A 51 -3.82 12.11 9.48
N LEU A 52 -2.97 11.15 9.06
CA LEU A 52 -2.26 10.21 9.93
C LEU A 52 -0.88 10.69 10.40
N LYS A 53 -0.47 11.90 10.02
CA LYS A 53 0.80 12.48 10.50
C LYS A 53 0.83 12.50 12.03
N GLY A 54 1.98 12.11 12.60
CA GLY A 54 2.14 11.88 14.02
C GLY A 54 2.01 10.42 14.45
N HIS A 55 1.56 9.54 13.53
CA HIS A 55 1.55 8.09 13.71
C HIS A 55 2.51 7.41 12.74
N ALA A 56 3.18 6.37 13.17
CA ALA A 56 3.78 5.42 12.25
C ALA A 56 2.65 4.63 11.56
N VAL A 57 2.80 4.34 10.28
CA VAL A 57 1.75 3.72 9.46
C VAL A 57 2.29 2.53 8.70
N VAL A 58 1.60 1.41 8.79
CA VAL A 58 1.79 0.24 7.93
C VAL A 58 0.79 0.33 6.78
N LEU A 59 1.27 0.44 5.56
CA LEU A 59 0.47 0.33 4.35
C LEU A 59 0.76 -1.03 3.72
N TYR A 60 -0.19 -1.97 3.76
CA TYR A 60 -0.02 -3.23 3.07
C TYR A 60 -0.96 -3.32 1.87
N PHE A 61 -0.38 -3.46 0.68
CA PHE A 61 -1.09 -3.69 -0.56
C PHE A 61 -1.26 -5.18 -0.79
N TYR A 62 -2.47 -5.60 -1.16
CA TYR A 62 -2.77 -7.01 -1.39
C TYR A 62 -3.69 -7.19 -2.60
N PRO A 63 -3.63 -8.37 -3.27
CA PRO A 63 -4.32 -8.57 -4.54
C PRO A 63 -5.84 -8.53 -4.49
N LYS A 64 -6.47 -9.20 -3.48
CA LYS A 64 -7.94 -9.34 -3.45
C LYS A 64 -8.46 -9.82 -2.10
N ASP A 65 -9.57 -9.24 -1.66
CA ASP A 65 -10.31 -9.65 -0.47
C ASP A 65 -10.69 -11.13 -0.50
N ASP A 66 -10.71 -11.74 0.70
CA ASP A 66 -11.19 -13.10 0.96
C ASP A 66 -10.52 -14.18 0.09
N THR A 67 -9.30 -13.97 -0.37
CA THR A 67 -8.45 -14.99 -0.97
C THR A 67 -7.53 -15.61 0.08
N PRO A 68 -7.04 -16.86 -0.08
CA PRO A 68 -6.30 -17.57 0.98
C PRO A 68 -5.10 -16.82 1.54
N GLY A 69 -4.23 -16.30 0.67
CA GLY A 69 -3.03 -15.56 1.09
C GLY A 69 -3.37 -14.20 1.72
N CYS A 70 -4.31 -13.46 1.16
CA CYS A 70 -4.73 -12.15 1.69
C CYS A 70 -5.45 -12.30 3.02
N THR A 71 -6.23 -13.35 3.21
CA THR A 71 -6.88 -13.67 4.48
C THR A 71 -5.85 -13.99 5.57
N LYS A 72 -4.82 -14.79 5.26
CA LYS A 72 -3.74 -15.09 6.21
C LYS A 72 -3.00 -13.82 6.64
N GLU A 73 -2.66 -12.96 5.70
CA GLU A 73 -1.99 -11.69 5.98
C GLU A 73 -2.87 -10.77 6.85
N ALA A 74 -4.13 -10.58 6.48
CA ALA A 74 -5.08 -9.79 7.26
C ALA A 74 -5.25 -10.34 8.70
N CYS A 75 -5.37 -11.64 8.87
CA CYS A 75 -5.46 -12.28 10.18
C CYS A 75 -4.15 -12.14 10.98
N SER A 76 -2.99 -12.17 10.34
CA SER A 76 -1.70 -11.89 10.99
C SER A 76 -1.68 -10.47 11.57
N PHE A 77 -2.08 -9.47 10.79
CA PHE A 77 -2.20 -8.09 11.28
C PHE A 77 -3.29 -7.92 12.33
N ARG A 78 -4.43 -8.61 12.18
CA ARG A 78 -5.49 -8.62 13.23
C ARG A 78 -4.94 -9.08 14.56
N ASP A 79 -4.23 -10.20 14.58
CA ASP A 79 -3.72 -10.80 15.81
C ASP A 79 -2.60 -9.94 16.44
N ALA A 80 -1.83 -9.21 15.64
CA ALA A 80 -0.79 -8.29 16.09
C ALA A 80 -1.32 -6.86 16.36
N ASN A 81 -2.57 -6.55 16.05
CA ASN A 81 -3.09 -5.18 16.07
C ASN A 81 -3.00 -4.51 17.45
N HIS A 82 -3.20 -5.25 18.52
CA HIS A 82 -3.08 -4.71 19.87
C HIS A 82 -1.66 -4.21 20.18
N GLU A 83 -0.64 -4.96 19.80
CA GLU A 83 0.76 -4.54 19.96
C GLU A 83 1.12 -3.37 19.04
N MET A 84 0.58 -3.35 17.81
CA MET A 84 0.72 -2.20 16.90
C MET A 84 0.14 -0.93 17.53
N GLN A 85 -1.09 -0.99 18.02
CA GLN A 85 -1.76 0.15 18.66
C GLN A 85 -1.03 0.67 19.91
N LYS A 86 -0.52 -0.22 20.77
CA LYS A 86 0.30 0.17 21.93
C LYS A 86 1.53 1.00 21.54
N ARG A 87 2.07 0.78 20.37
CA ARG A 87 3.22 1.50 19.82
C ARG A 87 2.82 2.73 19.01
N GLY A 88 1.52 3.04 18.92
CA GLY A 88 0.99 4.14 18.11
C GLY A 88 1.08 3.90 16.61
N VAL A 89 1.17 2.64 16.18
CA VAL A 89 1.25 2.25 14.77
C VAL A 89 -0.16 1.97 14.24
N LYS A 90 -0.51 2.63 13.14
CA LYS A 90 -1.73 2.40 12.38
C LYS A 90 -1.50 1.37 11.27
N VAL A 91 -2.43 0.45 11.08
CA VAL A 91 -2.40 -0.54 9.99
C VAL A 91 -3.50 -0.21 8.98
N LEU A 92 -3.15 -0.10 7.71
CA LEU A 92 -4.07 0.14 6.61
C LEU A 92 -3.84 -0.92 5.53
N GLY A 93 -4.90 -1.65 5.17
CA GLY A 93 -4.89 -2.55 4.02
C GLY A 93 -5.45 -1.85 2.78
N ILE A 94 -4.82 -2.05 1.63
CA ILE A 94 -5.21 -1.43 0.36
C ILE A 94 -5.34 -2.48 -0.73
N SER A 95 -6.49 -2.53 -1.38
CA SER A 95 -6.71 -3.34 -2.59
C SER A 95 -7.60 -2.61 -3.59
N LEU A 96 -7.82 -3.22 -4.74
CA LEU A 96 -8.71 -2.69 -5.79
C LEU A 96 -10.19 -3.02 -5.54
N ASP A 97 -10.49 -3.77 -4.49
CA ASP A 97 -11.86 -4.09 -4.10
C ASP A 97 -12.59 -2.83 -3.63
N ASP A 98 -13.92 -2.82 -3.77
CA ASP A 98 -14.78 -1.73 -3.33
C ASP A 98 -15.12 -1.82 -1.83
N GLU A 99 -15.77 -0.77 -1.31
CA GLU A 99 -16.14 -0.70 0.11
C GLU A 99 -17.06 -1.85 0.52
N ALA A 100 -18.00 -2.28 -0.33
CA ALA A 100 -18.92 -3.38 -0.02
C ALA A 100 -18.19 -4.71 0.14
N SER A 101 -17.15 -4.95 -0.65
CA SER A 101 -16.25 -6.10 -0.51
C SER A 101 -15.45 -6.02 0.78
N HIS A 102 -14.86 -4.86 1.07
CA HIS A 102 -14.10 -4.61 2.29
C HIS A 102 -14.94 -4.79 3.56
N GLU A 103 -16.18 -4.31 3.58
CA GLU A 103 -17.10 -4.50 4.70
C GLU A 103 -17.32 -5.98 5.00
N LYS A 104 -17.62 -6.79 3.98
CA LYS A 104 -17.79 -8.23 4.11
C LYS A 104 -16.53 -8.94 4.59
N PHE A 105 -15.38 -8.54 4.05
CA PHE A 105 -14.10 -9.12 4.42
C PHE A 105 -13.74 -8.78 5.88
N ALA A 106 -13.86 -7.51 6.26
CA ALA A 106 -13.61 -7.05 7.62
C ALA A 106 -14.55 -7.71 8.64
N GLU A 107 -15.85 -7.81 8.34
CA GLU A 107 -16.83 -8.46 9.19
C GLU A 107 -16.55 -9.96 9.36
N LYS A 108 -16.32 -10.66 8.24
CA LYS A 108 -16.09 -12.11 8.23
C LYS A 108 -14.91 -12.55 9.08
N TYR A 109 -13.83 -11.77 9.10
CA TYR A 109 -12.60 -12.10 9.82
C TYR A 109 -12.34 -11.25 11.06
N GLY A 110 -13.26 -10.33 11.40
CA GLY A 110 -13.13 -9.46 12.57
C GLY A 110 -11.89 -8.57 12.50
N LEU A 111 -11.65 -7.92 11.36
CA LEU A 111 -10.47 -7.06 11.15
C LEU A 111 -10.65 -5.74 11.91
N PRO A 112 -9.75 -5.40 12.86
CA PRO A 112 -9.89 -4.23 13.71
C PRO A 112 -9.23 -2.96 13.14
N PHE A 113 -8.72 -3.00 11.93
CA PHE A 113 -8.04 -1.91 11.24
C PHE A 113 -8.75 -1.53 9.95
N THR A 114 -8.38 -0.40 9.38
CA THR A 114 -9.03 0.16 8.20
C THR A 114 -8.57 -0.50 6.90
N LEU A 115 -9.53 -0.79 6.02
CA LEU A 115 -9.32 -1.18 4.62
C LEU A 115 -9.66 -0.01 3.70
N LEU A 116 -8.86 0.19 2.67
CA LEU A 116 -8.96 1.30 1.72
C LEU A 116 -9.23 0.78 0.31
N ALA A 117 -10.22 1.35 -0.36
CA ALA A 117 -10.66 0.95 -1.68
C ALA A 117 -10.00 1.80 -2.78
N ASP A 118 -8.98 1.23 -3.46
CA ASP A 118 -8.28 1.86 -4.59
C ASP A 118 -8.85 1.35 -5.93
N THR A 119 -10.14 1.56 -6.16
CA THR A 119 -10.87 0.98 -7.29
C THR A 119 -10.42 1.50 -8.66
N ASP A 120 -9.84 2.70 -8.72
CA ASP A 120 -9.31 3.30 -9.95
C ASP A 120 -7.80 3.04 -10.16
N THR A 121 -7.18 2.27 -9.28
CA THR A 121 -5.75 1.89 -9.31
C THR A 121 -4.75 3.03 -9.10
N SER A 122 -5.21 4.27 -8.88
CA SER A 122 -4.35 5.46 -8.85
C SER A 122 -3.28 5.40 -7.77
N VAL A 123 -3.64 4.95 -6.57
CA VAL A 123 -2.71 4.82 -5.44
C VAL A 123 -1.75 3.65 -5.65
N SER A 124 -2.25 2.49 -6.07
CA SER A 124 -1.42 1.32 -6.38
C SER A 124 -0.40 1.61 -7.49
N GLN A 125 -0.75 2.45 -8.47
CA GLN A 125 0.19 2.93 -9.48
C GLN A 125 1.22 3.90 -8.89
N ALA A 126 0.79 4.87 -8.08
CA ALA A 126 1.69 5.84 -7.45
C ALA A 126 2.75 5.18 -6.54
N TYR A 127 2.40 4.07 -5.88
CA TYR A 127 3.31 3.29 -5.06
C TYR A 127 4.13 2.25 -5.85
N GLY A 128 3.91 2.11 -7.15
CA GLY A 128 4.64 1.19 -8.01
C GLY A 128 4.29 -0.28 -7.79
N VAL A 129 3.12 -0.57 -7.22
CA VAL A 129 2.70 -1.94 -6.88
C VAL A 129 1.68 -2.53 -7.84
N TYR A 130 1.17 -1.73 -8.80
CA TYR A 130 0.23 -2.17 -9.83
C TYR A 130 0.97 -2.44 -11.14
N GLY A 131 0.75 -3.59 -11.74
CA GLY A 131 1.41 -3.94 -12.99
C GLY A 131 1.02 -5.31 -13.55
N GLU A 132 1.73 -5.70 -14.60
CA GLU A 132 1.51 -6.98 -15.27
C GLU A 132 1.94 -8.16 -14.37
N LYS A 133 1.06 -9.12 -14.25
CA LYS A 133 1.24 -10.39 -13.54
C LYS A 133 1.11 -11.54 -14.50
N ASN A 134 1.79 -12.64 -14.19
CA ASN A 134 1.66 -13.89 -14.94
C ASN A 134 1.19 -15.00 -13.99
N LEU A 135 0.08 -15.64 -14.32
CA LEU A 135 -0.41 -16.81 -13.63
C LEU A 135 -0.67 -17.92 -14.65
N TYR A 136 0.10 -19.00 -14.56
CA TYR A 136 0.00 -20.16 -15.47
C TYR A 136 0.04 -19.75 -16.97
N GLY A 137 0.95 -18.83 -17.33
CA GLY A 137 1.11 -18.33 -18.68
C GLY A 137 0.08 -17.30 -19.14
N LYS A 138 -0.91 -16.97 -18.32
CA LYS A 138 -1.87 -15.90 -18.59
C LYS A 138 -1.41 -14.60 -17.93
N LYS A 139 -1.29 -13.55 -18.74
CA LYS A 139 -0.96 -12.20 -18.28
C LYS A 139 -2.23 -11.47 -17.86
N TYR A 140 -2.16 -10.76 -16.74
CA TYR A 140 -3.22 -9.89 -16.23
C TYR A 140 -2.62 -8.71 -15.47
N LEU A 141 -3.38 -7.64 -15.31
CA LEU A 141 -2.99 -6.50 -14.49
C LEU A 141 -3.51 -6.69 -13.05
N GLY A 142 -2.69 -6.38 -12.08
CA GLY A 142 -3.07 -6.51 -10.67
C GLY A 142 -2.07 -5.93 -9.70
N VAL A 143 -2.43 -5.96 -8.43
CA VAL A 143 -1.63 -5.45 -7.31
C VAL A 143 -0.67 -6.53 -6.81
N SER A 144 0.59 -6.16 -6.60
CA SER A 144 1.58 -6.98 -5.91
C SER A 144 1.38 -6.90 -4.40
N ARG A 145 1.69 -7.99 -3.70
CA ARG A 145 1.73 -8.00 -2.23
C ARG A 145 3.01 -7.31 -1.77
N VAL A 146 2.86 -6.04 -1.36
CA VAL A 146 3.96 -5.17 -0.91
C VAL A 146 3.52 -4.44 0.34
N THR A 147 4.40 -4.33 1.31
CA THR A 147 4.15 -3.57 2.54
C THR A 147 5.17 -2.45 2.68
N PHE A 148 4.69 -1.28 3.09
CA PHE A 148 5.48 -0.11 3.42
C PHE A 148 5.29 0.24 4.90
N LEU A 149 6.37 0.55 5.59
CA LEU A 149 6.35 1.10 6.94
C LEU A 149 6.77 2.56 6.88
N LEU A 150 5.87 3.45 7.29
CA LEU A 150 6.07 4.90 7.31
C LEU A 150 6.34 5.37 8.74
N ASP A 151 7.21 6.35 8.88
CA ASP A 151 7.36 7.07 10.16
C ASP A 151 6.27 8.13 10.37
N LYS A 152 6.32 8.79 11.52
CA LYS A 152 5.36 9.84 11.92
C LYS A 152 5.34 11.07 11.00
N THR A 153 6.35 11.22 10.15
CA THR A 153 6.46 12.32 9.18
C THR A 153 5.99 11.92 7.78
N GLY A 154 5.68 10.64 7.56
CA GLY A 154 5.25 10.10 6.27
C GLY A 154 6.40 9.67 5.36
N ILE A 155 7.59 9.48 5.91
CA ILE A 155 8.74 8.94 5.17
C ILE A 155 8.72 7.42 5.22
N VAL A 156 8.96 6.78 4.08
CA VAL A 156 9.10 5.31 3.98
C VAL A 156 10.38 4.88 4.70
N ARG A 157 10.26 4.07 5.73
CA ARG A 157 11.38 3.60 6.52
C ARG A 157 11.78 2.16 6.20
N LYS A 158 10.83 1.37 5.73
CA LYS A 158 11.09 0.00 5.27
C LYS A 158 10.08 -0.41 4.22
N VAL A 159 10.53 -1.23 3.27
CA VAL A 159 9.71 -1.83 2.20
C VAL A 159 9.90 -3.34 2.20
N TRP A 160 8.80 -4.08 2.12
CA TRP A 160 8.79 -5.52 1.85
C TRP A 160 8.21 -5.76 0.47
N PRO A 161 9.05 -5.84 -0.58
CA PRO A 161 8.58 -6.01 -1.96
C PRO A 161 8.07 -7.43 -2.25
N LYS A 162 8.37 -8.37 -1.36
CA LYS A 162 7.89 -9.75 -1.38
C LYS A 162 7.50 -10.15 0.02
N VAL A 163 6.22 -10.45 0.22
CA VAL A 163 5.65 -10.77 1.51
C VAL A 163 5.26 -12.25 1.59
N LYS A 164 5.63 -12.90 2.69
CA LYS A 164 5.08 -14.20 3.09
C LYS A 164 3.92 -13.96 4.06
N PRO A 165 2.67 -14.31 3.69
CA PRO A 165 1.49 -13.89 4.46
C PRO A 165 1.42 -14.39 5.90
N ASP A 166 1.98 -15.57 6.19
CA ASP A 166 1.70 -16.31 7.44
C ASP A 166 2.19 -15.62 8.71
N ASP A 167 3.31 -14.87 8.66
CA ASP A 167 3.94 -14.27 9.85
C ASP A 167 4.39 -12.81 9.61
N HIS A 168 3.84 -12.19 8.61
CA HIS A 168 4.30 -10.89 8.16
C HIS A 168 4.15 -9.77 9.20
N ALA A 169 3.07 -9.79 9.98
CA ALA A 169 2.85 -8.78 11.02
C ALA A 169 3.95 -8.78 12.10
N ASN A 170 4.53 -9.93 12.42
CA ASN A 170 5.66 -10.01 13.36
C ASN A 170 6.94 -9.42 12.75
N GLU A 171 7.22 -9.67 11.46
CA GLU A 171 8.34 -9.01 10.76
C GLU A 171 8.20 -7.48 10.79
N VAL A 172 6.97 -6.97 10.65
CA VAL A 172 6.69 -5.53 10.73
C VAL A 172 6.87 -5.00 12.15
N LEU A 173 6.39 -5.72 13.17
CA LEU A 173 6.61 -5.35 14.58
C LEU A 173 8.09 -5.28 14.94
N GLU A 174 8.88 -6.25 14.52
CA GLU A 174 10.33 -6.24 14.72
C GLU A 174 10.97 -4.99 14.09
N ALA A 175 10.56 -4.62 12.87
CA ALA A 175 11.05 -3.42 12.21
C ALA A 175 10.63 -2.13 12.93
N VAL A 176 9.41 -2.06 13.48
CA VAL A 176 8.95 -0.93 14.31
C VAL A 176 9.84 -0.77 15.55
N GLU A 177 10.22 -1.88 16.20
CA GLU A 177 11.13 -1.86 17.35
C GLU A 177 12.55 -1.42 16.97
N GLU A 178 13.13 -2.01 15.92
CA GLU A 178 14.47 -1.71 15.44
C GLU A 178 14.63 -0.24 15.01
N LEU A 179 13.59 0.32 14.40
CA LEU A 179 13.58 1.70 13.89
C LEU A 179 13.11 2.72 14.93
N HIS A 180 12.72 2.28 16.12
CA HIS A 180 12.21 3.13 17.22
C HIS A 180 11.04 4.03 16.78
N LEU A 181 10.08 3.48 16.04
CA LEU A 181 8.90 4.18 15.51
C LEU A 181 7.75 4.20 16.50
#